data_8e6958594240187ddacc2eeca7b09242
#
_entry.id   8e6958594240187ddacc2eeca7b09242
#
_cell.length_a   1.000
_cell.length_b   1.000
_cell.length_c   1.000
_cell.angle_alpha   90.00
_cell.angle_beta   90.00
_cell.angle_gamma   90.00
#
_symmetry.space_group_name_H-M   'P 1'
#
loop_
_entity.id
_entity.type
_entity.pdbx_description
1 polymer ?
#
loop_
_entity_poly.entity_id
_entity_poly.type
_entity_poly.pdbx_seq_one_letter_code
_entity_poly.pdbx_strand_id
1 'polypeptide(L)'
;MNVLTASVVFTLAGIVAATAADCPRQGTLGTSRVLSVDAATTPRVGLKSFPQTLPLRDHEVVLTFDDGPWPPTTTRVLAALSHECVRATFFVIGKSASEHPELVRRIAAEGHTIGHHTWLHRSLMRIKPREAAEEIDHGISAIELALHGVATTTPSTPFFRFPGFETTPAALDLLQSRGIVVFGADFWASDWNPMTPKGELNLITDRLKAARKGVILFHDTKARTATMLPAFLRYLKDNDYHVVHVAPAAPDAASSN
;
A
#
# COMPACT_ATOMS: atom_id res chain seq x y z
N MET A 1 21.49 -58.43 23.34
CA MET A 1 20.62 -57.78 22.34
C MET A 1 20.12 -56.48 22.98
N ASN A 2 20.74 -55.37 22.68
CA ASN A 2 20.31 -54.04 23.20
C ASN A 2 19.51 -53.33 22.09
N VAL A 3 18.25 -53.05 22.36
CA VAL A 3 17.38 -52.31 21.48
C VAL A 3 17.52 -50.82 21.85
N LEU A 4 18.14 -50.02 20.96
CA LEU A 4 18.16 -48.58 21.07
C LEU A 4 16.82 -48.02 20.53
N THR A 5 16.03 -47.43 21.38
CA THR A 5 14.85 -46.64 21.04
C THR A 5 15.28 -45.20 20.68
N ALA A 6 15.18 -44.84 19.43
CA ALA A 6 15.39 -43.47 18.96
C ALA A 6 14.12 -42.62 19.21
N SER A 7 14.22 -41.64 20.10
CA SER A 7 13.14 -40.65 20.31
C SER A 7 13.24 -39.56 19.23
N VAL A 8 12.23 -39.44 18.39
CA VAL A 8 12.06 -38.37 17.42
C VAL A 8 11.44 -37.18 18.14
N VAL A 9 12.20 -36.11 18.29
CA VAL A 9 11.69 -34.84 18.82
C VAL A 9 11.09 -34.04 17.65
N PHE A 10 9.78 -33.90 17.63
CA PHE A 10 9.09 -32.97 16.72
C PHE A 10 9.22 -31.56 17.27
N THR A 11 10.03 -30.73 16.63
CA THR A 11 10.02 -29.27 16.87
C THR A 11 8.85 -28.65 16.10
N LEU A 12 7.81 -28.21 16.80
CA LEU A 12 6.79 -27.33 16.25
C LEU A 12 7.45 -25.98 15.92
N ALA A 13 7.63 -25.67 14.63
CA ALA A 13 7.93 -24.34 14.17
C ALA A 13 6.68 -23.46 14.40
N GLY A 14 6.70 -22.66 15.46
CA GLY A 14 5.67 -21.67 15.73
C GLY A 14 5.67 -20.61 14.64
N ILE A 15 4.55 -20.46 13.93
CA ILE A 15 4.30 -19.33 13.04
C ILE A 15 4.21 -18.08 13.94
N VAL A 16 5.26 -17.27 13.98
CA VAL A 16 5.21 -15.95 14.62
C VAL A 16 4.37 -15.06 13.73
N ALA A 17 3.09 -14.89 14.06
CA ALA A 17 2.28 -13.84 13.46
C ALA A 17 2.94 -12.48 13.79
N ALA A 18 3.31 -11.71 12.77
CA ALA A 18 3.80 -10.36 12.95
C ALA A 18 2.66 -9.54 13.61
N THR A 19 2.80 -9.27 14.91
CA THR A 19 1.87 -8.41 15.64
C THR A 19 1.99 -6.99 15.11
N ALA A 20 0.86 -6.31 14.87
CA ALA A 20 0.85 -4.88 14.67
C ALA A 20 1.56 -4.24 15.88
N ALA A 21 2.52 -3.33 15.64
CA ALA A 21 3.23 -2.69 16.75
C ALA A 21 2.21 -2.05 17.67
N ASP A 22 2.32 -2.33 18.97
CA ASP A 22 1.39 -1.82 19.98
C ASP A 22 1.32 -0.30 19.92
N CYS A 23 0.11 0.23 19.76
CA CYS A 23 -0.12 1.64 19.82
C CYS A 23 0.04 2.12 21.26
N PRO A 24 0.90 3.11 21.54
CA PRO A 24 1.10 3.60 22.91
C PRO A 24 -0.13 4.35 23.45
N ARG A 25 -1.12 4.64 22.61
CA ARG A 25 -2.34 5.38 22.96
C ARG A 25 -3.53 4.44 23.04
N GLN A 26 -4.17 4.41 24.21
CA GLN A 26 -5.42 3.67 24.39
C GLN A 26 -6.57 4.33 23.60
N GLY A 27 -7.47 3.52 23.12
CA GLY A 27 -8.68 3.97 22.46
C GLY A 27 -8.47 4.56 21.05
N THR A 28 -7.36 4.29 20.38
CA THR A 28 -7.14 4.61 18.97
C THR A 28 -7.75 3.54 18.06
N LEU A 29 -7.93 3.84 16.75
CA LEU A 29 -8.39 2.90 15.75
C LEU A 29 -7.39 1.73 15.58
N GLY A 30 -6.10 2.06 15.47
CA GLY A 30 -5.02 1.09 15.30
C GLY A 30 -5.02 0.39 13.94
N THR A 31 -4.00 -0.44 13.74
CA THR A 31 -3.91 -1.40 12.62
C THR A 31 -4.23 -2.78 13.15
N SER A 32 -5.33 -3.37 12.71
CA SER A 32 -5.87 -4.61 13.29
C SER A 32 -5.04 -5.85 12.97
N ARG A 33 -4.48 -5.91 11.76
CA ARG A 33 -3.57 -6.98 11.30
C ARG A 33 -2.74 -6.55 10.10
N VAL A 34 -1.71 -7.33 9.82
CA VAL A 34 -0.91 -7.22 8.59
C VAL A 34 -1.31 -8.37 7.65
N LEU A 35 -1.55 -8.05 6.39
CA LEU A 35 -1.79 -9.00 5.31
C LEU A 35 -0.55 -9.05 4.42
N SER A 36 0.11 -10.21 4.39
CA SER A 36 1.22 -10.46 3.47
C SER A 36 0.69 -10.69 2.05
N VAL A 37 1.26 -10.01 1.08
CA VAL A 37 0.86 -10.09 -0.34
C VAL A 37 2.10 -10.39 -1.19
N ASP A 38 1.97 -11.38 -2.08
CA ASP A 38 2.99 -11.75 -3.05
C ASP A 38 2.41 -11.91 -4.46
N ALA A 39 3.28 -11.79 -5.48
CA ALA A 39 2.86 -11.83 -6.86
C ALA A 39 2.54 -13.24 -7.38
N ALA A 40 2.99 -14.31 -6.71
CA ALA A 40 2.74 -15.69 -7.15
C ALA A 40 1.28 -16.07 -6.88
N THR A 41 0.75 -15.66 -5.73
CA THR A 41 -0.64 -15.95 -5.32
C THR A 41 -1.60 -14.81 -5.64
N THR A 42 -1.12 -13.57 -5.66
CA THR A 42 -1.95 -12.37 -5.74
C THR A 42 -1.32 -11.33 -6.69
N PRO A 43 -1.17 -11.64 -7.98
CA PRO A 43 -0.46 -10.76 -8.91
C PRO A 43 -1.15 -9.42 -9.17
N ARG A 44 -2.49 -9.37 -9.02
CA ARG A 44 -3.30 -8.19 -9.34
C ARG A 44 -4.50 -8.10 -8.41
N VAL A 45 -4.77 -6.94 -7.83
CA VAL A 45 -5.88 -6.74 -6.87
C VAL A 45 -6.61 -5.41 -7.11
N GLY A 46 -7.89 -5.37 -6.74
CA GLY A 46 -8.74 -4.18 -6.77
C GLY A 46 -9.82 -4.23 -7.84
N LEU A 47 -11.08 -4.33 -7.41
CA LEU A 47 -12.25 -4.64 -8.24
C LEU A 47 -12.58 -3.59 -9.32
N LYS A 48 -12.00 -2.37 -9.21
CA LYS A 48 -12.16 -1.36 -10.28
C LYS A 48 -11.26 -1.61 -11.49
N SER A 49 -10.25 -2.47 -11.35
CA SER A 49 -9.29 -2.77 -12.42
C SER A 49 -9.19 -4.25 -12.74
N PHE A 50 -9.46 -5.12 -11.75
CA PHE A 50 -9.23 -6.56 -11.84
C PHE A 50 -10.42 -7.35 -11.28
N PRO A 51 -10.59 -8.63 -11.66
CA PRO A 51 -11.72 -9.43 -11.20
C PRO A 51 -11.63 -9.88 -9.74
N GLN A 52 -10.49 -9.63 -9.08
CA GLN A 52 -10.25 -10.03 -7.69
C GLN A 52 -9.68 -8.88 -6.86
N THR A 53 -9.84 -8.98 -5.55
CA THR A 53 -9.25 -8.07 -4.57
C THR A 53 -8.62 -8.85 -3.41
N LEU A 54 -8.10 -8.14 -2.43
CA LEU A 54 -7.51 -8.73 -1.23
C LEU A 54 -8.54 -9.53 -0.43
N PRO A 55 -8.14 -10.61 0.26
CA PRO A 55 -9.02 -11.45 1.07
C PRO A 55 -9.38 -10.75 2.40
N LEU A 56 -10.07 -9.62 2.29
CA LEU A 56 -10.55 -8.84 3.42
C LEU A 56 -11.83 -9.44 3.98
N ARG A 57 -11.94 -9.44 5.30
CA ARG A 57 -13.16 -9.77 6.03
C ARG A 57 -14.16 -8.61 5.93
N ASP A 58 -15.39 -8.87 6.31
CA ASP A 58 -16.38 -7.80 6.46
C ASP A 58 -15.88 -6.72 7.45
N HIS A 59 -16.12 -5.44 7.16
CA HIS A 59 -15.61 -4.28 7.89
C HIS A 59 -14.08 -4.13 7.91
N GLU A 60 -13.33 -4.85 7.08
CA GLU A 60 -11.89 -4.60 6.91
C GLU A 60 -11.61 -3.67 5.73
N VAL A 61 -10.74 -2.69 5.95
CA VAL A 61 -10.32 -1.72 4.93
C VAL A 61 -8.81 -1.62 4.85
N VAL A 62 -8.30 -1.42 3.63
CA VAL A 62 -6.89 -1.06 3.37
C VAL A 62 -6.88 0.38 2.87
N LEU A 63 -6.14 1.25 3.55
CA LEU A 63 -5.98 2.65 3.16
C LEU A 63 -4.79 2.79 2.24
N THR A 64 -5.00 3.40 1.07
CA THR A 64 -3.94 3.67 0.10
C THR A 64 -3.95 5.12 -0.34
N PHE A 65 -2.76 5.70 -0.53
CA PHE A 65 -2.55 7.09 -0.93
C PHE A 65 -1.63 7.14 -2.14
N ASP A 66 -2.01 7.92 -3.15
CA ASP A 66 -1.27 8.06 -4.40
C ASP A 66 -0.69 9.49 -4.54
N ASP A 67 0.26 9.64 -5.48
CA ASP A 67 0.85 10.88 -6.01
C ASP A 67 1.90 11.56 -5.13
N GLY A 68 2.01 11.23 -3.85
CA GLY A 68 2.99 11.83 -2.95
C GLY A 68 4.45 11.36 -3.16
N PRO A 69 5.33 11.80 -2.26
CA PRO A 69 5.08 12.74 -1.18
C PRO A 69 4.99 14.19 -1.66
N TRP A 70 4.13 14.99 -1.01
CA TRP A 70 3.95 16.40 -1.32
C TRP A 70 3.78 17.23 -0.02
N PRO A 71 4.80 18.01 0.41
CA PRO A 71 4.63 18.86 1.58
C PRO A 71 3.71 20.06 1.26
N PRO A 72 2.92 20.55 2.22
CA PRO A 72 2.79 20.04 3.59
C PRO A 72 1.69 18.96 3.74
N THR A 73 1.01 18.55 2.66
CA THR A 73 -0.19 17.69 2.72
C THR A 73 0.14 16.29 3.18
N THR A 74 1.15 15.63 2.62
CA THR A 74 1.62 14.31 3.07
C THR A 74 1.96 14.32 4.57
N THR A 75 2.63 15.39 5.06
CA THR A 75 2.94 15.55 6.49
C THR A 75 1.68 15.55 7.37
N ARG A 76 0.59 16.17 6.91
CA ARG A 76 -0.69 16.20 7.63
C ARG A 76 -1.41 14.86 7.59
N VAL A 77 -1.32 14.15 6.46
CA VAL A 77 -1.84 12.77 6.34
C VAL A 77 -1.12 11.85 7.32
N LEU A 78 0.22 11.88 7.34
CA LEU A 78 1.03 11.10 8.29
C LEU A 78 0.67 11.43 9.75
N ALA A 79 0.52 12.69 10.09
CA ALA A 79 0.11 13.10 11.44
C ALA A 79 -1.26 12.52 11.83
N ALA A 80 -2.23 12.50 10.93
CA ALA A 80 -3.55 11.93 11.18
C ALA A 80 -3.48 10.40 11.37
N LEU A 81 -2.72 9.69 10.53
CA LEU A 81 -2.50 8.25 10.64
C LEU A 81 -1.77 7.89 11.93
N SER A 82 -0.70 8.61 12.26
CA SER A 82 0.07 8.43 13.50
C SER A 82 -0.77 8.70 14.74
N HIS A 83 -1.69 9.68 14.69
CA HIS A 83 -2.61 9.96 15.81
C HIS A 83 -3.48 8.75 16.14
N GLU A 84 -3.94 8.02 15.15
CA GLU A 84 -4.79 6.84 15.32
C GLU A 84 -4.00 5.51 15.26
N CYS A 85 -2.65 5.55 15.19
CA CYS A 85 -1.76 4.38 15.06
C CYS A 85 -2.11 3.49 13.85
N VAL A 86 -2.53 4.10 12.78
CA VAL A 86 -2.94 3.42 11.54
C VAL A 86 -1.79 3.38 10.55
N ARG A 87 -1.52 2.22 10.00
CA ARG A 87 -0.60 2.03 8.87
C ARG A 87 -1.36 1.99 7.56
N ALA A 88 -0.75 2.56 6.51
CA ALA A 88 -1.30 2.64 5.17
C ALA A 88 -0.25 2.27 4.12
N THR A 89 -0.66 2.23 2.84
CA THR A 89 0.24 2.08 1.71
C THR A 89 0.27 3.37 0.90
N PHE A 90 1.45 3.83 0.53
CA PHE A 90 1.66 5.02 -0.29
C PHE A 90 2.26 4.60 -1.64
N PHE A 91 1.55 4.87 -2.73
CA PHE A 91 2.06 4.68 -4.09
C PHE A 91 2.71 5.99 -4.56
N VAL A 92 4.02 6.02 -4.47
CA VAL A 92 4.83 7.22 -4.57
C VAL A 92 5.27 7.46 -6.01
N ILE A 93 5.19 8.71 -6.48
CA ILE A 93 5.76 9.15 -7.75
C ILE A 93 7.26 9.34 -7.58
N GLY A 94 8.07 8.74 -8.46
CA GLY A 94 9.52 8.78 -8.39
C GLY A 94 10.10 10.20 -8.37
N LYS A 95 9.56 11.12 -9.20
CA LYS A 95 9.96 12.52 -9.19
C LYS A 95 9.72 13.17 -7.84
N SER A 96 8.54 12.99 -7.25
CA SER A 96 8.22 13.50 -5.91
C SER A 96 9.14 12.89 -4.85
N ALA A 97 9.51 11.61 -4.97
CA ALA A 97 10.47 10.97 -4.09
C ALA A 97 11.86 11.60 -4.19
N SER A 98 12.32 11.93 -5.40
CA SER A 98 13.62 12.60 -5.60
C SER A 98 13.66 14.04 -5.08
N GLU A 99 12.52 14.74 -5.10
CA GLU A 99 12.39 16.11 -4.59
C GLU A 99 12.23 16.14 -3.05
N HIS A 100 11.69 15.07 -2.44
CA HIS A 100 11.40 14.97 -1.01
C HIS A 100 11.82 13.63 -0.39
N PRO A 101 13.09 13.22 -0.51
CA PRO A 101 13.57 11.92 -0.03
C PRO A 101 13.42 11.76 1.49
N GLU A 102 13.44 12.85 2.25
CA GLU A 102 13.22 12.84 3.70
C GLU A 102 11.79 12.43 4.06
N LEU A 103 10.78 12.81 3.24
CA LEU A 103 9.39 12.39 3.44
C LEU A 103 9.19 10.92 3.08
N VAL A 104 9.87 10.43 2.03
CA VAL A 104 9.85 8.99 1.68
C VAL A 104 10.38 8.17 2.85
N ARG A 105 11.55 8.54 3.40
CA ARG A 105 12.11 7.86 4.59
C ARG A 105 11.21 7.97 5.80
N ARG A 106 10.54 9.11 6.01
CA ARG A 106 9.60 9.30 7.09
C ARG A 106 8.38 8.37 6.96
N ILE A 107 7.78 8.26 5.76
CA ILE A 107 6.69 7.32 5.48
C ILE A 107 7.10 5.89 5.89
N ALA A 108 8.29 5.44 5.46
CA ALA A 108 8.81 4.12 5.82
C ALA A 108 9.08 3.97 7.32
N ALA A 109 9.70 4.98 7.96
CA ALA A 109 10.04 4.96 9.38
C ALA A 109 8.81 4.93 10.29
N GLU A 110 7.68 5.52 9.86
CA GLU A 110 6.38 5.44 10.54
C GLU A 110 5.67 4.08 10.28
N GLY A 111 6.31 3.15 9.57
CA GLY A 111 5.83 1.78 9.36
C GLY A 111 4.80 1.63 8.26
N HIS A 112 4.65 2.61 7.38
CA HIS A 112 3.82 2.50 6.19
C HIS A 112 4.53 1.72 5.08
N THR A 113 3.76 1.08 4.22
CA THR A 113 4.30 0.44 3.00
C THR A 113 4.43 1.47 1.88
N ILE A 114 5.57 1.45 1.18
CA ILE A 114 5.80 2.28 -0.01
C ILE A 114 5.71 1.39 -1.24
N GLY A 115 4.78 1.70 -2.13
CA GLY A 115 4.69 1.16 -3.47
C GLY A 115 5.10 2.19 -4.52
N HIS A 116 5.07 1.81 -5.79
CA HIS A 116 5.59 2.59 -6.91
C HIS A 116 4.47 3.08 -7.82
N HIS A 117 4.59 4.35 -8.32
CA HIS A 117 3.56 5.01 -9.12
C HIS A 117 4.16 5.73 -10.34
N THR A 118 5.10 5.10 -11.03
CA THR A 118 5.90 5.62 -12.16
C THR A 118 6.83 6.79 -11.78
N TRP A 119 7.56 7.33 -12.77
CA TRP A 119 8.45 8.47 -12.57
C TRP A 119 7.70 9.81 -12.60
N LEU A 120 6.88 10.07 -13.64
CA LEU A 120 6.19 11.36 -13.87
C LEU A 120 4.67 11.26 -13.86
N HIS A 121 4.10 10.16 -13.39
CA HIS A 121 2.64 9.94 -13.43
C HIS A 121 2.06 10.01 -14.86
N ARG A 122 2.84 9.61 -15.87
CA ARG A 122 2.35 9.58 -17.25
C ARG A 122 1.40 8.41 -17.47
N SER A 123 0.37 8.62 -18.29
CA SER A 123 -0.46 7.52 -18.78
C SER A 123 0.40 6.56 -19.62
N LEU A 124 0.60 5.34 -19.14
CA LEU A 124 1.39 4.33 -19.85
C LEU A 124 0.70 3.79 -21.09
N MET A 125 -0.60 4.03 -21.26
CA MET A 125 -1.34 3.72 -22.49
C MET A 125 -1.03 4.68 -23.65
N ARG A 126 -0.50 5.87 -23.36
CA ARG A 126 -0.28 6.94 -24.34
C ARG A 126 1.16 7.06 -24.79
N ILE A 127 2.02 6.17 -24.36
CA ILE A 127 3.45 6.16 -24.68
C ILE A 127 3.87 4.79 -25.20
N LYS A 128 5.03 4.71 -25.84
CA LYS A 128 5.54 3.44 -26.37
C LYS A 128 5.90 2.47 -25.24
N PRO A 129 5.81 1.15 -25.45
CA PRO A 129 6.15 0.17 -24.41
C PRO A 129 7.54 0.37 -23.78
N ARG A 130 8.54 0.75 -24.56
CA ARG A 130 9.88 1.09 -24.05
C ARG A 130 9.87 2.28 -23.10
N GLU A 131 9.18 3.36 -23.48
CA GLU A 131 9.05 4.55 -22.62
C GLU A 131 8.25 4.22 -21.34
N ALA A 132 7.26 3.33 -21.44
CA ALA A 132 6.51 2.85 -20.29
C ALA A 132 7.40 2.06 -19.31
N ALA A 133 8.30 1.21 -19.83
CA ALA A 133 9.28 0.51 -19.00
C ALA A 133 10.28 1.50 -18.35
N GLU A 134 10.74 2.50 -19.09
CA GLU A 134 11.62 3.56 -18.56
C GLU A 134 10.92 4.39 -17.45
N GLU A 135 9.64 4.72 -17.58
CA GLU A 135 8.83 5.39 -16.54
C GLU A 135 8.71 4.53 -15.27
N ILE A 136 8.53 3.22 -15.42
CA ILE A 136 8.49 2.27 -14.30
C ILE A 136 9.87 2.20 -13.63
N ASP A 137 10.93 1.99 -14.40
CA ASP A 137 12.29 1.79 -13.91
C ASP A 137 12.85 3.05 -13.21
N HIS A 138 12.65 4.22 -13.79
CA HIS A 138 13.06 5.48 -13.16
C HIS A 138 12.27 5.74 -11.87
N GLY A 139 10.96 5.44 -11.85
CA GLY A 139 10.14 5.57 -10.66
C GLY A 139 10.64 4.70 -9.52
N ILE A 140 10.88 3.41 -9.79
CA ILE A 140 11.42 2.47 -8.80
C ILE A 140 12.80 2.95 -8.33
N SER A 141 13.70 3.24 -9.26
CA SER A 141 15.08 3.63 -8.95
C SER A 141 15.18 4.88 -8.06
N ALA A 142 14.34 5.88 -8.30
CA ALA A 142 14.30 7.10 -7.49
C ALA A 142 13.80 6.83 -6.07
N ILE A 143 12.80 5.97 -5.91
CA ILE A 143 12.26 5.61 -4.61
C ILE A 143 13.26 4.78 -3.81
N GLU A 144 13.91 3.79 -4.43
CA GLU A 144 14.95 2.98 -3.78
C GLU A 144 16.16 3.84 -3.37
N LEU A 145 16.57 4.79 -4.22
CA LEU A 145 17.61 5.76 -3.88
C LEU A 145 17.20 6.62 -2.66
N ALA A 146 15.95 7.09 -2.61
CA ALA A 146 15.45 7.88 -1.49
C ALA A 146 15.39 7.08 -0.19
N LEU A 147 14.99 5.79 -0.24
CA LEU A 147 14.85 4.90 0.91
C LEU A 147 16.19 4.40 1.42
N HIS A 148 17.04 3.92 0.52
CA HIS A 148 18.21 3.08 0.85
C HIS A 148 19.55 3.67 0.40
N GLY A 149 19.54 4.80 -0.31
CA GLY A 149 20.74 5.43 -0.86
C GLY A 149 21.35 4.69 -2.06
N VAL A 150 20.64 3.71 -2.62
CA VAL A 150 21.10 2.90 -3.76
C VAL A 150 20.03 2.91 -4.85
N ALA A 151 20.40 3.34 -6.05
CA ALA A 151 19.54 3.30 -7.22
C ALA A 151 19.49 1.87 -7.78
N THR A 152 18.29 1.28 -7.84
CA THR A 152 18.05 -0.04 -8.41
C THR A 152 16.66 -0.12 -9.01
N THR A 153 16.47 -0.96 -10.04
CA THR A 153 15.15 -1.26 -10.62
C THR A 153 14.49 -2.48 -9.99
N THR A 154 15.12 -3.10 -9.00
CA THR A 154 14.53 -4.14 -8.16
C THR A 154 13.97 -3.48 -6.92
N PRO A 155 12.63 -3.41 -6.76
CA PRO A 155 12.02 -2.72 -5.63
C PRO A 155 12.15 -3.52 -4.33
N SER A 156 12.43 -2.84 -3.22
CA SER A 156 12.38 -3.43 -1.87
C SER A 156 10.96 -3.81 -1.45
N THR A 157 9.98 -3.10 -1.99
CA THR A 157 8.54 -3.42 -1.89
C THR A 157 8.00 -3.66 -3.29
N PRO A 158 7.68 -4.90 -3.70
CA PRO A 158 7.24 -5.21 -5.05
C PRO A 158 5.75 -4.89 -5.27
N PHE A 159 5.34 -3.65 -5.01
CA PHE A 159 3.99 -3.15 -5.20
C PHE A 159 3.98 -1.98 -6.17
N PHE A 160 3.07 -2.02 -7.13
CA PHE A 160 2.93 -1.00 -8.16
C PHE A 160 1.46 -0.63 -8.37
N ARG A 161 1.18 0.64 -8.64
CA ARG A 161 -0.12 1.12 -9.11
C ARG A 161 0.06 1.94 -10.38
N PHE A 162 -0.78 1.67 -11.38
CA PHE A 162 -0.79 2.43 -12.63
C PHE A 162 -1.45 3.80 -12.43
N PRO A 163 -0.86 4.89 -12.95
CA PRO A 163 -1.51 6.19 -13.05
C PRO A 163 -2.88 6.07 -13.71
N GLY A 164 -3.92 6.64 -13.05
CA GLY A 164 -5.29 6.59 -13.55
C GLY A 164 -5.87 5.19 -13.72
N PHE A 165 -5.23 4.14 -13.19
CA PHE A 165 -5.54 2.73 -13.42
C PHE A 165 -5.44 2.28 -14.90
N GLU A 166 -4.76 3.06 -15.72
CA GLU A 166 -4.58 2.79 -17.15
C GLU A 166 -3.48 1.75 -17.38
N THR A 167 -3.88 0.50 -17.63
CA THR A 167 -2.96 -0.64 -17.84
C THR A 167 -2.75 -0.95 -19.30
N THR A 168 -1.58 -1.51 -19.65
CA THR A 168 -1.34 -2.14 -20.95
C THR A 168 -0.88 -3.58 -20.75
N PRO A 169 -1.16 -4.50 -21.68
CA PRO A 169 -0.68 -5.89 -21.59
C PRO A 169 0.84 -5.95 -21.39
N ALA A 170 1.61 -5.20 -22.18
CA ALA A 170 3.07 -5.20 -22.10
C ALA A 170 3.60 -4.74 -20.73
N ALA A 171 3.00 -3.71 -20.11
CA ALA A 171 3.40 -3.24 -18.79
C ALA A 171 2.96 -4.21 -17.68
N LEU A 172 1.80 -4.85 -17.83
CA LEU A 172 1.35 -5.89 -16.90
C LEU A 172 2.27 -7.11 -16.93
N ASP A 173 2.68 -7.56 -18.13
CA ASP A 173 3.60 -8.68 -18.31
C ASP A 173 4.99 -8.37 -17.76
N LEU A 174 5.48 -7.14 -17.96
CA LEU A 174 6.74 -6.66 -17.40
C LEU A 174 6.72 -6.73 -15.87
N LEU A 175 5.69 -6.18 -15.23
CA LEU A 175 5.57 -6.19 -13.76
C LEU A 175 5.43 -7.62 -13.22
N GLN A 176 4.64 -8.46 -13.88
CA GLN A 176 4.47 -9.85 -13.50
C GLN A 176 5.77 -10.64 -13.61
N SER A 177 6.57 -10.43 -14.68
CA SER A 177 7.88 -11.10 -14.86
C SER A 177 8.90 -10.70 -13.78
N ARG A 178 8.70 -9.55 -13.12
CA ARG A 178 9.52 -9.05 -12.02
C ARG A 178 8.96 -9.40 -10.63
N GLY A 179 7.88 -10.18 -10.55
CA GLY A 179 7.23 -10.51 -9.28
C GLY A 179 6.60 -9.29 -8.57
N ILE A 180 6.17 -8.29 -9.34
CA ILE A 180 5.56 -7.07 -8.79
C ILE A 180 4.04 -7.19 -8.81
N VAL A 181 3.41 -7.02 -7.64
CA VAL A 181 1.96 -7.01 -7.48
C VAL A 181 1.38 -5.68 -7.98
N VAL A 182 0.36 -5.76 -8.83
CA VAL A 182 -0.34 -4.57 -9.32
C VAL A 182 -1.58 -4.29 -8.48
N PHE A 183 -1.61 -3.11 -7.86
CA PHE A 183 -2.73 -2.64 -7.06
C PHE A 183 -3.66 -1.73 -7.86
N GLY A 184 -4.90 -2.16 -8.05
CA GLY A 184 -6.03 -1.28 -8.30
C GLY A 184 -6.60 -0.75 -6.99
N ALA A 185 -7.90 -0.40 -7.00
CA ALA A 185 -8.67 -0.08 -5.82
C ALA A 185 -10.06 -0.74 -5.92
N ASP A 186 -10.75 -0.89 -4.79
CA ASP A 186 -12.14 -1.34 -4.80
C ASP A 186 -13.09 -0.15 -4.92
N PHE A 187 -12.73 0.97 -4.32
CA PHE A 187 -13.38 2.26 -4.46
C PHE A 187 -12.45 3.40 -4.03
N TRP A 188 -12.87 4.65 -4.21
CA TRP A 188 -12.05 5.84 -4.03
C TRP A 188 -12.83 7.02 -3.45
N ALA A 189 -12.13 8.00 -2.88
CA ALA A 189 -12.69 9.23 -2.34
C ALA A 189 -13.15 10.23 -3.43
N SER A 190 -12.72 10.07 -4.67
CA SER A 190 -12.89 11.04 -5.77
C SER A 190 -12.32 12.43 -5.45
N ASP A 191 -11.26 12.47 -4.66
CA ASP A 191 -10.64 13.69 -4.14
C ASP A 191 -9.89 14.51 -5.21
N TRP A 192 -9.82 14.05 -6.45
CA TRP A 192 -9.44 14.84 -7.62
C TRP A 192 -10.54 15.77 -8.13
N ASN A 193 -11.82 15.51 -7.77
CA ASN A 193 -12.94 16.37 -8.16
C ASN A 193 -13.10 17.54 -7.18
N PRO A 194 -13.54 18.72 -7.63
CA PRO A 194 -13.82 19.84 -6.75
C PRO A 194 -14.94 19.49 -5.74
N MET A 195 -14.62 19.50 -4.45
CA MET A 195 -15.58 19.32 -3.35
C MET A 195 -15.02 19.86 -2.03
N THR A 196 -15.88 20.01 -1.03
CA THR A 196 -15.46 20.36 0.33
C THR A 196 -14.93 19.12 1.06
N PRO A 197 -14.12 19.28 2.13
CA PRO A 197 -13.71 18.15 2.98
C PRO A 197 -14.90 17.36 3.54
N LYS A 198 -16.00 18.03 3.89
CA LYS A 198 -17.23 17.37 4.34
C LYS A 198 -17.91 16.57 3.21
N GLY A 199 -17.90 17.10 1.98
CA GLY A 199 -18.43 16.40 0.80
C GLY A 199 -17.64 15.14 0.50
N GLU A 200 -16.30 15.20 0.59
CA GLU A 200 -15.42 14.05 0.44
C GLU A 200 -15.68 12.99 1.53
N LEU A 201 -15.80 13.42 2.79
CA LEU A 201 -16.14 12.51 3.90
C LEU A 201 -17.47 11.79 3.65
N ASN A 202 -18.52 12.51 3.30
CA ASN A 202 -19.82 11.90 3.03
C ASN A 202 -19.74 10.90 1.88
N LEU A 203 -19.10 11.28 0.76
CA LEU A 203 -18.96 10.42 -0.40
C LEU A 203 -18.22 9.11 -0.08
N ILE A 204 -17.08 9.20 0.63
CA ILE A 204 -16.30 8.00 0.94
C ILE A 204 -17.00 7.12 1.97
N THR A 205 -17.66 7.68 2.97
CA THR A 205 -18.42 6.91 3.96
C THR A 205 -19.64 6.21 3.34
N ASP A 206 -20.34 6.85 2.40
CA ASP A 206 -21.46 6.22 1.70
C ASP A 206 -21.00 5.08 0.80
N ARG A 207 -19.87 5.25 0.10
CA ARG A 207 -19.25 4.16 -0.67
C ARG A 207 -18.81 3.01 0.21
N LEU A 208 -18.20 3.31 1.36
CA LEU A 208 -17.78 2.30 2.32
C LEU A 208 -18.97 1.54 2.92
N LYS A 209 -20.07 2.22 3.27
CA LYS A 209 -21.30 1.56 3.72
C LYS A 209 -21.82 0.56 2.68
N ALA A 210 -21.82 0.96 1.40
CA ALA A 210 -22.26 0.10 0.32
C ALA A 210 -21.32 -1.08 0.05
N ALA A 211 -20.00 -0.86 0.09
CA ALA A 211 -18.97 -1.87 -0.17
C ALA A 211 -18.68 -2.76 1.04
N ARG A 212 -18.85 -2.24 2.26
CA ARG A 212 -18.57 -2.83 3.57
C ARG A 212 -17.09 -3.13 3.84
N LYS A 213 -16.27 -3.31 2.83
CA LYS A 213 -14.85 -3.61 2.90
C LYS A 213 -14.14 -3.21 1.61
N GLY A 214 -12.81 -3.12 1.61
CA GLY A 214 -12.06 -2.96 0.37
C GLY A 214 -10.78 -2.14 0.49
N VAL A 215 -10.08 -2.08 -0.63
CA VAL A 215 -8.91 -1.21 -0.84
C VAL A 215 -9.40 0.17 -1.25
N ILE A 216 -9.11 1.17 -0.43
CA ILE A 216 -9.60 2.55 -0.60
C ILE A 216 -8.47 3.42 -1.16
N LEU A 217 -8.76 4.15 -2.26
CA LEU A 217 -7.85 5.13 -2.83
C LEU A 217 -8.16 6.54 -2.33
N PHE A 218 -7.11 7.21 -1.87
CA PHE A 218 -6.99 8.63 -1.62
C PHE A 218 -5.73 9.18 -2.31
N HIS A 219 -5.58 10.51 -2.33
CA HIS A 219 -4.32 11.16 -2.73
C HIS A 219 -3.80 12.01 -1.57
N ASP A 220 -2.58 11.75 -1.11
CA ASP A 220 -1.95 12.49 -0.01
C ASP A 220 -1.48 13.89 -0.43
N THR A 221 -1.53 14.19 -1.72
CA THR A 221 -1.29 15.52 -2.29
C THR A 221 -2.49 16.48 -2.17
N LYS A 222 -3.67 15.99 -1.81
CA LYS A 222 -4.90 16.79 -1.72
C LYS A 222 -5.10 17.38 -0.32
N ALA A 223 -5.08 18.70 -0.21
CA ALA A 223 -5.27 19.40 1.07
C ALA A 223 -6.61 19.07 1.73
N ARG A 224 -7.66 18.82 0.94
CA ARG A 224 -8.97 18.43 1.45
C ARG A 224 -8.95 17.04 2.07
N THR A 225 -8.28 16.06 1.45
CA THR A 225 -8.08 14.72 2.00
C THR A 225 -7.35 14.79 3.33
N ALA A 226 -6.23 15.53 3.40
CA ALA A 226 -5.51 15.77 4.65
C ALA A 226 -6.38 16.43 5.73
N THR A 227 -7.37 17.26 5.35
CA THR A 227 -8.32 17.90 6.29
C THR A 227 -9.42 16.94 6.73
N MET A 228 -9.92 16.10 5.82
CA MET A 228 -11.02 15.17 6.05
C MET A 228 -10.57 13.92 6.83
N LEU A 229 -9.35 13.46 6.60
CA LEU A 229 -8.85 12.17 7.08
C LEU A 229 -9.05 11.93 8.60
N PRO A 230 -8.81 12.88 9.51
CA PRO A 230 -9.09 12.64 10.94
C PRO A 230 -10.55 12.29 11.23
N ALA A 231 -11.50 12.90 10.51
CA ALA A 231 -12.92 12.59 10.65
C ALA A 231 -13.27 11.23 10.05
N PHE A 232 -12.62 10.85 8.96
CA PHE A 232 -12.79 9.52 8.36
C PHE A 232 -12.24 8.40 9.25
N LEU A 233 -11.06 8.57 9.84
CA LEU A 233 -10.48 7.59 10.78
C LEU A 233 -11.39 7.43 12.01
N ARG A 234 -11.94 8.52 12.53
CA ARG A 234 -12.94 8.47 13.60
C ARG A 234 -14.20 7.70 13.16
N TYR A 235 -14.71 7.98 11.95
CA TYR A 235 -15.85 7.26 11.40
C TYR A 235 -15.58 5.75 11.33
N LEU A 236 -14.40 5.33 10.86
CA LEU A 236 -14.03 3.91 10.84
C LEU A 236 -14.15 3.28 12.23
N LYS A 237 -13.57 3.93 13.23
CA LYS A 237 -13.60 3.49 14.62
C LYS A 237 -15.02 3.41 15.19
N ASP A 238 -15.82 4.46 15.00
CA ASP A 238 -17.16 4.57 15.56
C ASP A 238 -18.16 3.60 14.89
N ASN A 239 -17.82 3.02 13.73
CA ASN A 239 -18.64 2.07 12.99
C ASN A 239 -18.01 0.68 12.86
N ASP A 240 -17.08 0.33 13.76
CA ASP A 240 -16.45 -0.99 13.88
C ASP A 240 -15.73 -1.48 12.60
N TYR A 241 -15.13 -0.54 11.87
CA TYR A 241 -14.23 -0.88 10.78
C TYR A 241 -12.80 -1.11 11.31
N HIS A 242 -12.12 -2.08 10.69
CA HIS A 242 -10.77 -2.48 11.04
C HIS A 242 -9.80 -2.15 9.90
N VAL A 243 -8.73 -1.43 10.21
CA VAL A 243 -7.69 -1.15 9.21
C VAL A 243 -6.73 -2.32 9.12
N VAL A 244 -6.58 -2.86 7.92
CA VAL A 244 -5.60 -3.90 7.57
C VAL A 244 -4.45 -3.23 6.83
N HIS A 245 -3.23 -3.49 7.29
CA HIS A 245 -2.03 -3.05 6.60
C HIS A 245 -1.56 -4.12 5.63
N VAL A 246 -1.12 -3.74 4.43
CA VAL A 246 -0.52 -4.68 3.48
C VAL A 246 1.00 -4.53 3.45
N ALA A 247 1.68 -5.65 3.47
CA ALA A 247 3.14 -5.72 3.38
C ALA A 247 3.54 -6.80 2.36
N PRO A 248 4.71 -6.70 1.72
CA PRO A 248 5.20 -7.79 0.88
C PRO A 248 5.39 -9.05 1.73
N ALA A 249 5.09 -10.20 1.14
CA ALA A 249 5.47 -11.47 1.76
C ALA A 249 6.99 -11.52 1.92
N ALA A 250 7.45 -12.07 3.05
CA ALA A 250 8.87 -12.32 3.19
C ALA A 250 9.32 -13.22 2.01
N PRO A 251 10.51 -12.98 1.40
CA PRO A 251 11.06 -13.93 0.47
C PRO A 251 11.06 -15.32 1.16
N ASP A 252 10.51 -16.32 0.47
CA ASP A 252 10.66 -17.69 0.96
C ASP A 252 12.15 -17.88 1.28
N ALA A 253 12.43 -18.33 2.50
CA ALA A 253 13.78 -18.74 2.83
C ALA A 253 14.13 -19.81 1.81
N ALA A 254 14.84 -19.40 0.75
CA ALA A 254 15.18 -20.26 -0.36
C ALA A 254 15.72 -21.54 0.25
N SER A 255 15.07 -22.65 -0.08
CA SER A 255 15.57 -23.98 0.18
C SER A 255 17.02 -24.05 -0.31
N SER A 256 17.94 -23.75 0.59
CA SER A 256 19.36 -23.99 0.40
C SER A 256 19.51 -25.52 0.39
N ASN A 257 19.39 -26.07 -0.79
CA ASN A 257 19.90 -27.40 -1.12
C ASN A 257 21.28 -27.26 -1.76
#